data_9cdffaba9c9457767e7f484751b5a767
#
_entry.id   9cdffaba9c9457767e7f484751b5a767
#
_cell.length_a   1.000
_cell.length_b   1.000
_cell.length_c   1.000
_cell.angle_alpha   90.00
_cell.angle_beta   90.00
_cell.angle_gamma   90.00
#
_symmetry.space_group_name_H-M   'P 1'
#
loop_
_entity.id
_entity.type
_entity.pdbx_description
1 polymer ?
#
loop_
_entity_poly.entity_id
_entity_poly.type
_entity_poly.pdbx_seq_one_letter_code
_entity_poly.pdbx_strand_id
1 'polypeptide(L)'
;MSEEIKLVVQQRTEFGKGAARRARRAGKIPEVLYGHGTEPKHLSLPAIEFARVIREHGRNAVLTLDIEGDKPQLALTKSIQVHPLKNYIEHVDLLVLQRGERVEVNVPVVLTGDPAPGGLVLQELDVLSIEVDALNIPEELTVDLEDAPVGTTITAADVTLPKGAQLVTDAESVVVVVNEAPTAEAMEGETAAEQPAEEAGEAKEEASE
;
A
#
# COMPACT_ATOMS: atom_id res chain seq x y z
N MET A 1 -3.50 22.67 -9.99
CA MET A 1 -3.33 22.30 -11.42
C MET A 1 -2.54 21.01 -11.40
N SER A 2 -3.20 19.88 -11.69
CA SER A 2 -2.55 18.57 -11.72
C SER A 2 -1.58 18.55 -12.89
N GLU A 3 -0.29 18.40 -12.61
CA GLU A 3 0.72 18.21 -13.66
C GLU A 3 0.39 16.91 -14.40
N GLU A 4 0.12 17.00 -15.69
CA GLU A 4 -0.06 15.81 -16.54
C GLU A 4 1.27 15.08 -16.68
N ILE A 5 1.42 14.00 -15.94
CA ILE A 5 2.63 13.17 -15.95
C ILE A 5 2.58 12.27 -17.17
N LYS A 6 3.46 12.51 -18.15
CA LYS A 6 3.55 11.72 -19.37
C LYS A 6 4.66 10.69 -19.25
N LEU A 7 4.33 9.42 -19.49
CA LEU A 7 5.29 8.32 -19.55
C LEU A 7 5.19 7.62 -20.90
N VAL A 8 6.34 7.45 -21.55
CA VAL A 8 6.43 6.68 -22.80
C VAL A 8 6.54 5.21 -22.47
N VAL A 9 5.62 4.41 -23.00
CA VAL A 9 5.52 2.98 -22.71
C VAL A 9 5.57 2.15 -23.99
N GLN A 10 6.12 0.96 -23.90
CA GLN A 10 6.27 0.03 -25.02
C GLN A 10 5.36 -1.18 -24.85
N GLN A 11 4.71 -1.58 -25.93
CA GLN A 11 3.89 -2.78 -25.93
C GLN A 11 4.77 -4.04 -25.83
N ARG A 12 4.36 -4.98 -24.99
CA ARG A 12 5.05 -6.25 -24.80
C ARG A 12 4.50 -7.31 -25.74
N THR A 13 5.42 -7.98 -26.42
CA THR A 13 5.11 -9.13 -27.29
C THR A 13 5.53 -10.46 -26.66
N GLU A 14 6.44 -10.41 -25.69
CA GLU A 14 6.94 -11.60 -24.97
C GLU A 14 6.29 -11.68 -23.58
N PHE A 15 5.83 -12.89 -23.23
CA PHE A 15 5.16 -13.18 -21.96
C PHE A 15 5.90 -14.25 -21.14
N GLY A 16 5.45 -14.41 -19.89
CA GLY A 16 5.96 -15.42 -18.96
C GLY A 16 7.14 -14.96 -18.11
N LYS A 17 7.55 -15.85 -17.18
CA LYS A 17 8.55 -15.58 -16.13
C LYS A 17 9.91 -15.12 -16.67
N GLY A 18 10.37 -15.73 -17.77
CA GLY A 18 11.65 -15.39 -18.38
C GLY A 18 11.67 -14.00 -18.99
N ALA A 19 10.62 -13.62 -19.74
CA ALA A 19 10.47 -12.31 -20.35
C ALA A 19 10.34 -11.21 -19.29
N ALA A 20 9.53 -11.41 -18.25
CA ALA A 20 9.40 -10.46 -17.15
C ALA A 20 10.74 -10.22 -16.42
N ARG A 21 11.55 -11.28 -16.21
CA ARG A 21 12.89 -11.14 -15.62
C ARG A 21 13.85 -10.34 -16.52
N ARG A 22 13.79 -10.57 -17.85
CA ARG A 22 14.61 -9.79 -18.80
C ARG A 22 14.22 -8.32 -18.80
N ALA A 23 12.92 -8.01 -18.84
CA ALA A 23 12.40 -6.64 -18.78
C ALA A 23 12.90 -5.91 -17.51
N ARG A 24 12.78 -6.52 -16.34
CA ARG A 24 13.26 -5.93 -15.07
C ARG A 24 14.79 -5.74 -15.06
N ARG A 25 15.57 -6.65 -15.61
CA ARG A 25 17.03 -6.47 -15.75
C ARG A 25 17.39 -5.33 -16.71
N ALA A 26 16.54 -5.07 -17.70
CA ALA A 26 16.70 -3.95 -18.63
C ALA A 26 16.17 -2.61 -18.06
N GLY A 27 15.81 -2.54 -16.77
CA GLY A 27 15.29 -1.34 -16.14
C GLY A 27 13.84 -1.03 -16.51
N LYS A 28 13.06 -2.01 -16.98
CA LYS A 28 11.66 -1.86 -17.32
C LYS A 28 10.77 -2.65 -16.37
N ILE A 29 9.62 -2.10 -16.00
CA ILE A 29 8.61 -2.76 -15.16
C ILE A 29 7.53 -3.32 -16.08
N PRO A 30 7.22 -4.63 -16.00
CA PRO A 30 6.06 -5.18 -16.66
C PRO A 30 4.78 -4.64 -16.01
N GLU A 31 3.86 -4.19 -16.83
CA GLU A 31 2.56 -3.66 -16.40
C GLU A 31 1.42 -4.24 -17.21
N VAL A 32 0.21 -4.09 -16.67
CA VAL A 32 -1.04 -4.41 -17.33
C VAL A 32 -1.97 -3.22 -17.22
N LEU A 33 -2.41 -2.71 -18.36
CA LEU A 33 -3.41 -1.66 -18.47
C LEU A 33 -4.75 -2.31 -18.83
N TYR A 34 -5.76 -2.13 -18.00
CA TYR A 34 -7.10 -2.68 -18.18
C TYR A 34 -8.19 -1.67 -17.75
N GLY A 35 -9.42 -1.92 -18.13
CA GLY A 35 -10.60 -1.13 -17.76
C GLY A 35 -11.63 -1.01 -18.88
N HIS A 36 -12.84 -0.57 -18.56
CA HIS A 36 -13.96 -0.30 -19.47
C HIS A 36 -14.29 -1.44 -20.46
N GLY A 37 -14.06 -2.71 -20.09
CA GLY A 37 -14.33 -3.85 -20.95
C GLY A 37 -13.42 -3.95 -22.19
N THR A 38 -12.36 -3.15 -22.25
CA THR A 38 -11.33 -3.27 -23.29
C THR A 38 -10.40 -4.44 -22.99
N GLU A 39 -9.81 -5.03 -24.03
CA GLU A 39 -8.80 -6.07 -23.85
C GLU A 39 -7.60 -5.54 -23.07
N PRO A 40 -7.10 -6.29 -22.08
CA PRO A 40 -5.94 -5.89 -21.30
C PRO A 40 -4.72 -5.69 -22.20
N LYS A 41 -4.06 -4.53 -22.08
CA LYS A 41 -2.81 -4.25 -22.78
C LYS A 41 -1.63 -4.53 -21.86
N HIS A 42 -0.69 -5.32 -22.33
CA HIS A 42 0.54 -5.60 -21.61
C HIS A 42 1.63 -4.64 -22.08
N LEU A 43 2.14 -3.83 -21.19
CA LEU A 43 3.09 -2.78 -21.49
C LEU A 43 4.36 -2.91 -20.64
N SER A 44 5.34 -2.10 -20.93
CA SER A 44 6.60 -1.99 -20.18
C SER A 44 6.84 -0.52 -19.84
N LEU A 45 6.88 -0.20 -18.55
CA LEU A 45 7.19 1.13 -18.01
C LEU A 45 8.70 1.30 -17.77
N PRO A 46 9.26 2.50 -17.96
CA PRO A 46 10.60 2.82 -17.52
C PRO A 46 10.63 2.90 -15.98
N ALA A 47 11.47 2.03 -15.35
CA ALA A 47 11.46 1.86 -13.89
C ALA A 47 11.86 3.13 -13.13
N ILE A 48 12.86 3.87 -13.62
CA ILE A 48 13.38 5.06 -12.95
C ILE A 48 12.35 6.20 -12.99
N GLU A 49 11.76 6.44 -14.14
CA GLU A 49 10.77 7.50 -14.33
C GLU A 49 9.50 7.21 -13.51
N PHE A 50 9.01 5.97 -13.57
CA PHE A 50 7.85 5.57 -12.78
C PHE A 50 8.11 5.64 -11.26
N ALA A 51 9.27 5.20 -10.79
CA ALA A 51 9.64 5.31 -9.37
C ALA A 51 9.73 6.77 -8.90
N ARG A 52 10.14 7.69 -9.79
CA ARG A 52 10.13 9.13 -9.51
C ARG A 52 8.70 9.64 -9.34
N VAL A 53 7.81 9.30 -10.25
CA VAL A 53 6.40 9.70 -10.19
C VAL A 53 5.73 9.23 -8.90
N ILE A 54 5.92 7.96 -8.52
CA ILE A 54 5.33 7.43 -7.29
C ILE A 54 5.88 8.13 -6.03
N ARG A 55 7.10 8.60 -6.06
CA ARG A 55 7.69 9.35 -4.94
C ARG A 55 7.16 10.78 -4.85
N GLU A 56 6.86 11.41 -5.98
CA GLU A 56 6.39 12.79 -6.07
C GLU A 56 4.86 12.90 -5.90
N HIS A 57 4.08 11.90 -6.35
CA HIS A 57 2.61 11.95 -6.41
C HIS A 57 1.90 10.79 -5.68
N GLY A 58 2.65 10.01 -4.92
CA GLY A 58 2.09 8.90 -4.16
C GLY A 58 1.74 7.66 -5.00
N ARG A 59 1.13 6.67 -4.34
CA ARG A 59 0.84 5.36 -4.96
C ARG A 59 -0.34 5.40 -5.95
N ASN A 60 -1.23 6.37 -5.80
CA ASN A 60 -2.43 6.52 -6.62
C ASN A 60 -2.26 7.58 -7.73
N ALA A 61 -1.05 7.67 -8.28
CA ALA A 61 -0.73 8.64 -9.32
C ALA A 61 -1.56 8.42 -10.59
N VAL A 62 -2.07 9.51 -11.15
CA VAL A 62 -2.73 9.53 -12.47
C VAL A 62 -1.68 9.86 -13.53
N LEU A 63 -1.57 9.00 -14.53
CA LEU A 63 -0.55 9.03 -15.57
C LEU A 63 -1.18 9.19 -16.94
N THR A 64 -0.50 9.94 -17.82
CA THR A 64 -0.79 9.92 -19.26
C THR A 64 0.23 8.98 -19.92
N LEU A 65 -0.23 7.81 -20.35
CA LEU A 65 0.61 6.82 -21.04
C LEU A 65 0.66 7.15 -22.54
N ASP A 66 1.86 7.37 -23.03
CA ASP A 66 2.13 7.48 -24.46
C ASP A 66 2.58 6.12 -24.99
N ILE A 67 1.66 5.39 -25.59
CA ILE A 67 1.89 4.04 -26.08
C ILE A 67 2.38 4.13 -27.52
N GLU A 68 3.54 3.52 -27.82
CA GLU A 68 4.07 3.47 -29.18
C GLU A 68 3.03 2.86 -30.15
N GLY A 69 2.54 3.67 -31.09
CA GLY A 69 1.57 3.25 -32.11
C GLY A 69 0.10 3.37 -31.72
N ASP A 70 -0.23 3.92 -30.56
CA ASP A 70 -1.59 4.12 -30.09
C ASP A 70 -1.79 5.57 -29.59
N LYS A 71 -3.02 5.93 -29.26
CA LYS A 71 -3.33 7.27 -28.71
C LYS A 71 -2.92 7.31 -27.22
N PRO A 72 -2.48 8.49 -26.74
CA PRO A 72 -2.24 8.69 -25.32
C PRO A 72 -3.48 8.34 -24.49
N GLN A 73 -3.31 7.56 -23.43
CA GLN A 73 -4.38 7.12 -22.55
C GLN A 73 -4.12 7.57 -21.11
N LEU A 74 -5.18 8.06 -20.45
CA LEU A 74 -5.13 8.34 -19.02
C LEU A 74 -5.27 7.02 -18.25
N ALA A 75 -4.40 6.83 -17.29
CA ALA A 75 -4.38 5.64 -16.45
C ALA A 75 -4.13 6.00 -14.98
N LEU A 76 -4.80 5.29 -14.10
CA LEU A 76 -4.61 5.34 -12.66
C LEU A 76 -3.76 4.14 -12.23
N THR A 77 -2.81 4.38 -11.36
CA THR A 77 -2.09 3.30 -10.69
C THR A 77 -3.00 2.67 -9.63
N LYS A 78 -3.45 1.44 -9.86
CA LYS A 78 -4.32 0.72 -8.92
C LYS A 78 -3.54 -0.13 -7.93
N SER A 79 -2.48 -0.79 -8.39
CA SER A 79 -1.67 -1.66 -7.54
C SER A 79 -0.21 -1.61 -7.95
N ILE A 80 0.67 -1.59 -6.95
CA ILE A 80 2.12 -1.64 -7.14
C ILE A 80 2.66 -2.81 -6.33
N GLN A 81 3.24 -3.79 -7.01
CA GLN A 81 3.90 -4.91 -6.36
C GLN A 81 5.39 -4.62 -6.22
N VAL A 82 5.87 -4.59 -4.98
CA VAL A 82 7.27 -4.33 -4.65
C VAL A 82 7.89 -5.59 -4.06
N HIS A 83 9.11 -5.90 -4.47
CA HIS A 83 9.86 -7.02 -3.92
C HIS A 83 10.30 -6.72 -2.47
N PRO A 84 9.87 -7.51 -1.45
CA PRO A 84 10.02 -7.16 -0.04
C PRO A 84 11.47 -7.01 0.44
N LEU A 85 12.40 -7.78 -0.14
CA LEU A 85 13.81 -7.76 0.27
C LEU A 85 14.68 -6.78 -0.54
N LYS A 86 14.34 -6.50 -1.78
CA LYS A 86 15.18 -5.72 -2.70
C LYS A 86 14.59 -4.36 -3.06
N ASN A 87 13.37 -4.09 -2.59
CA ASN A 87 12.66 -2.82 -2.77
C ASN A 87 12.61 -2.29 -4.22
N TYR A 88 12.57 -3.20 -5.21
CA TYR A 88 12.28 -2.81 -6.58
C TYR A 88 10.84 -3.17 -6.96
N ILE A 89 10.25 -2.41 -7.86
CA ILE A 89 8.89 -2.63 -8.34
C ILE A 89 8.89 -3.84 -9.29
N GLU A 90 8.09 -4.85 -8.97
CA GLU A 90 7.98 -6.08 -9.75
C GLU A 90 6.90 -6.01 -10.82
N HIS A 91 5.77 -5.40 -10.49
CA HIS A 91 4.61 -5.30 -11.35
C HIS A 91 3.79 -4.05 -11.01
N VAL A 92 3.09 -3.52 -11.99
CA VAL A 92 2.15 -2.42 -11.83
C VAL A 92 0.87 -2.76 -12.55
N ASP A 93 -0.26 -2.52 -11.89
CA ASP A 93 -1.59 -2.64 -12.47
C ASP A 93 -2.15 -1.24 -12.67
N LEU A 94 -2.50 -0.93 -13.90
CA LEU A 94 -3.04 0.35 -14.29
C LEU A 94 -4.49 0.21 -14.77
N LEU A 95 -5.35 1.12 -14.32
CA LEU A 95 -6.73 1.23 -14.73
C LEU A 95 -6.88 2.38 -15.73
N VAL A 96 -7.47 2.11 -16.89
CA VAL A 96 -7.81 3.18 -17.86
C VAL A 96 -8.84 4.11 -17.22
N LEU A 97 -8.61 5.42 -17.31
CA LEU A 97 -9.53 6.43 -16.80
C LEU A 97 -10.25 7.17 -17.91
N GLN A 98 -11.52 7.46 -17.66
CA GLN A 98 -12.27 8.44 -18.43
C GLN A 98 -12.47 9.72 -17.57
N ARG A 99 -12.50 10.87 -18.24
CA ARG A 99 -12.72 12.14 -17.53
C ARG A 99 -14.12 12.18 -16.91
N GLY A 100 -14.17 12.51 -15.60
CA GLY A 100 -15.42 12.59 -14.86
C GLY A 100 -15.95 11.25 -14.34
N GLU A 101 -15.12 10.21 -14.34
CA GLU A 101 -15.44 8.91 -13.77
C GLU A 101 -15.07 8.86 -12.28
N ARG A 102 -15.88 8.15 -11.51
CA ARG A 102 -15.56 7.81 -10.12
C ARG A 102 -14.84 6.49 -10.06
N VAL A 103 -13.79 6.45 -9.27
CA VAL A 103 -12.95 5.25 -9.10
C VAL A 103 -12.76 4.94 -7.63
N GLU A 104 -12.72 3.65 -7.35
CA GLU A 104 -12.35 3.14 -6.04
C GLU A 104 -10.82 3.06 -5.94
N VAL A 105 -10.27 3.74 -4.96
CA VAL A 105 -8.83 3.81 -4.70
C VAL A 105 -8.51 3.50 -3.25
N ASN A 106 -7.36 2.88 -3.04
CA ASN A 106 -6.83 2.58 -1.74
C ASN A 106 -5.85 3.69 -1.34
N VAL A 107 -6.21 4.51 -0.38
CA VAL A 107 -5.41 5.65 0.07
C VAL A 107 -4.76 5.33 1.41
N PRO A 108 -3.44 5.56 1.56
CA PRO A 108 -2.75 5.36 2.83
C PRO A 108 -3.22 6.38 3.87
N VAL A 109 -3.32 5.92 5.12
CA VAL A 109 -3.62 6.75 6.29
C VAL A 109 -2.32 7.14 6.97
N VAL A 110 -2.11 8.43 7.12
CA VAL A 110 -0.95 9.01 7.82
C VAL A 110 -1.42 9.61 9.14
N LEU A 111 -0.78 9.19 10.22
CA LEU A 111 -1.05 9.69 11.56
C LEU A 111 -0.24 10.94 11.79
N THR A 112 -0.85 12.00 12.30
CA THR A 112 -0.22 13.27 12.68
C THR A 112 -0.48 13.57 14.14
N GLY A 113 0.50 14.19 14.81
CA GLY A 113 0.44 14.49 16.25
C GLY A 113 0.92 13.32 17.12
N ASP A 114 1.15 13.65 18.40
CA ASP A 114 1.55 12.69 19.43
C ASP A 114 0.38 12.43 20.39
N PRO A 115 0.15 11.17 20.79
CA PRO A 115 -0.89 10.86 21.77
C PRO A 115 -0.55 11.44 23.16
N ALA A 116 -1.51 11.46 24.07
CA ALA A 116 -1.29 11.86 25.45
C ALA A 116 -0.17 11.01 26.09
N PRO A 117 0.59 11.56 27.05
CA PRO A 117 1.70 10.87 27.70
C PRO A 117 1.24 9.52 28.30
N GLY A 118 1.99 8.44 27.93
CA GLY A 118 1.65 7.07 28.31
C GLY A 118 0.74 6.35 27.33
N GLY A 119 0.37 6.97 26.22
CA GLY A 119 -0.38 6.33 25.12
C GLY A 119 0.56 5.61 24.15
N LEU A 120 0.18 4.39 23.75
CA LEU A 120 0.77 3.61 22.65
C LEU A 120 -0.22 3.59 21.48
N VAL A 121 0.18 4.14 20.34
CA VAL A 121 -0.63 4.13 19.14
C VAL A 121 -0.47 2.79 18.42
N LEU A 122 -1.60 2.12 18.19
CA LEU A 122 -1.68 0.92 17.37
C LEU A 122 -2.52 1.24 16.14
N GLN A 123 -1.91 1.23 14.97
CA GLN A 123 -2.61 1.38 13.69
C GLN A 123 -3.02 -0.01 13.19
N GLU A 124 -4.34 -0.24 13.06
CA GLU A 124 -4.88 -1.51 12.58
C GLU A 124 -5.09 -1.50 11.07
N LEU A 125 -5.48 -0.33 10.53
CA LEU A 125 -5.65 -0.14 9.09
C LEU A 125 -4.70 0.94 8.57
N ASP A 126 -3.77 0.52 7.71
CA ASP A 126 -2.82 1.41 7.05
C ASP A 126 -3.41 2.09 5.81
N VAL A 127 -4.52 1.56 5.28
CA VAL A 127 -5.10 1.95 4.00
C VAL A 127 -6.62 1.95 4.09
N LEU A 128 -7.27 2.99 3.54
CA LEU A 128 -8.71 3.06 3.41
C LEU A 128 -9.12 3.06 1.93
N SER A 129 -10.16 2.28 1.60
CA SER A 129 -10.79 2.29 0.27
C SER A 129 -11.83 3.39 0.22
N ILE A 130 -11.65 4.32 -0.71
CA ILE A 130 -12.57 5.42 -0.96
C ILE A 130 -12.94 5.48 -2.44
N GLU A 131 -14.17 5.89 -2.72
CA GLU A 131 -14.62 6.22 -4.06
C GLU A 131 -14.51 7.74 -4.28
N VAL A 132 -13.76 8.15 -5.29
CA VAL A 132 -13.46 9.55 -5.56
C VAL A 132 -13.41 9.83 -7.05
N ASP A 133 -13.57 11.09 -7.46
CA ASP A 133 -13.33 11.53 -8.83
C ASP A 133 -11.89 11.25 -9.25
N ALA A 134 -11.72 10.64 -10.43
CA ALA A 134 -10.42 10.27 -11.00
C ALA A 134 -9.39 11.41 -11.09
N LEU A 135 -9.85 12.66 -11.11
CA LEU A 135 -8.98 13.86 -11.17
C LEU A 135 -8.65 14.45 -9.80
N ASN A 136 -9.31 14.02 -8.72
CA ASN A 136 -9.17 14.59 -7.38
C ASN A 136 -8.81 13.51 -6.34
N ILE A 137 -7.96 12.59 -6.70
CA ILE A 137 -7.52 11.52 -5.81
C ILE A 137 -6.54 12.11 -4.77
N PRO A 138 -6.78 11.95 -3.46
CA PRO A 138 -5.84 12.38 -2.44
C PRO A 138 -4.61 11.44 -2.41
N GLU A 139 -3.46 11.99 -2.12
CA GLU A 139 -2.23 11.22 -1.97
C GLU A 139 -2.21 10.44 -0.66
N GLU A 140 -2.76 11.04 0.41
CA GLU A 140 -2.83 10.50 1.76
C GLU A 140 -4.07 11.02 2.50
N LEU A 141 -4.54 10.29 3.51
CA LEU A 141 -5.56 10.70 4.45
C LEU A 141 -4.90 10.94 5.81
N THR A 142 -5.05 12.13 6.35
CA THR A 142 -4.46 12.47 7.65
C THR A 142 -5.44 12.23 8.77
N VAL A 143 -4.98 11.58 9.83
CA VAL A 143 -5.68 11.41 11.10
C VAL A 143 -4.88 12.11 12.18
N ASP A 144 -5.53 13.04 12.86
CA ASP A 144 -4.91 13.81 13.94
C ASP A 144 -5.08 13.10 15.27
N LEU A 145 -3.95 12.92 15.97
CA LEU A 145 -3.85 12.25 17.28
C LEU A 145 -3.42 13.21 18.39
N GLU A 146 -3.41 14.54 18.12
CA GLU A 146 -2.96 15.51 19.14
C GLU A 146 -3.75 15.32 20.45
N ASP A 147 -3.00 15.07 21.55
CA ASP A 147 -3.57 14.89 22.89
C ASP A 147 -4.66 13.80 23.00
N ALA A 148 -4.72 12.84 22.07
CA ALA A 148 -5.68 11.76 22.13
C ALA A 148 -5.52 10.94 23.43
N PRO A 149 -6.57 10.84 24.28
CA PRO A 149 -6.46 10.11 25.54
C PRO A 149 -6.32 8.61 25.31
N VAL A 150 -5.69 7.95 26.27
CA VAL A 150 -5.59 6.48 26.30
C VAL A 150 -7.00 5.86 26.31
N GLY A 151 -7.19 4.82 25.47
CA GLY A 151 -8.49 4.18 25.23
C GLY A 151 -9.29 4.77 24.07
N THR A 152 -8.76 5.80 23.37
CA THR A 152 -9.42 6.34 22.18
C THR A 152 -9.31 5.36 21.02
N THR A 153 -10.45 5.10 20.39
CA THR A 153 -10.55 4.32 19.16
C THR A 153 -11.04 5.22 18.05
N ILE A 154 -10.30 5.33 16.97
CA ILE A 154 -10.67 6.10 15.77
C ILE A 154 -11.13 5.13 14.71
N THR A 155 -12.35 5.33 14.22
CA THR A 155 -12.97 4.51 13.18
C THR A 155 -12.79 5.14 11.80
N ALA A 156 -13.05 4.37 10.74
CA ALA A 156 -12.99 4.86 9.37
C ALA A 156 -13.96 6.02 9.09
N ALA A 157 -15.06 6.10 9.86
CA ALA A 157 -16.03 7.20 9.76
C ALA A 157 -15.47 8.53 10.30
N ASP A 158 -14.54 8.50 11.25
CA ASP A 158 -13.97 9.69 11.89
C ASP A 158 -12.85 10.34 11.05
N VAL A 159 -12.37 9.64 10.01
CA VAL A 159 -11.30 10.13 9.14
C VAL A 159 -11.81 11.25 8.23
N THR A 160 -11.09 12.37 8.18
CA THR A 160 -11.44 13.51 7.34
C THR A 160 -11.27 13.17 5.86
N LEU A 161 -12.38 13.01 5.14
CA LEU A 161 -12.39 12.74 3.71
C LEU A 161 -12.35 14.05 2.89
N PRO A 162 -11.69 14.07 1.73
CA PRO A 162 -11.73 15.21 0.82
C PRO A 162 -13.12 15.39 0.20
N LYS A 163 -13.38 16.60 -0.33
CA LYS A 163 -14.67 16.92 -0.93
C LYS A 163 -15.00 16.02 -2.10
N GLY A 164 -16.14 15.34 -2.03
CA GLY A 164 -16.61 14.46 -3.10
C GLY A 164 -16.16 13.00 -2.99
N ALA A 165 -15.34 12.66 -2.00
CA ALA A 165 -15.01 11.27 -1.70
C ALA A 165 -16.12 10.60 -0.89
N GLN A 166 -16.33 9.31 -1.14
CA GLN A 166 -17.22 8.44 -0.36
C GLN A 166 -16.39 7.28 0.20
N LEU A 167 -16.66 6.93 1.46
CA LEU A 167 -16.02 5.79 2.10
C LEU A 167 -16.63 4.50 1.54
N VAL A 168 -15.77 3.57 1.08
CA VAL A 168 -16.15 2.22 0.64
C VAL A 168 -15.86 1.20 1.74
N THR A 169 -14.77 1.42 2.49
CA THR A 169 -14.45 0.61 3.69
C THR A 169 -15.60 0.74 4.70
N ASP A 170 -15.86 -0.33 5.47
CA ASP A 170 -16.86 -0.30 6.52
C ASP A 170 -16.57 0.84 7.52
N ALA A 171 -17.57 1.67 7.76
CA ALA A 171 -17.48 2.86 8.62
C ALA A 171 -17.13 2.50 10.08
N GLU A 172 -17.47 1.29 10.54
CA GLU A 172 -17.18 0.80 11.88
C GLU A 172 -15.78 0.19 12.00
N SER A 173 -15.06 0.04 10.89
CA SER A 173 -13.69 -0.49 10.91
C SER A 173 -12.76 0.42 11.70
N VAL A 174 -12.02 -0.18 12.62
CA VAL A 174 -11.06 0.53 13.46
C VAL A 174 -9.80 0.85 12.66
N VAL A 175 -9.44 2.11 12.62
CA VAL A 175 -8.21 2.59 11.95
C VAL A 175 -7.07 2.69 12.92
N VAL A 176 -7.32 3.30 14.09
CA VAL A 176 -6.30 3.52 15.11
C VAL A 176 -6.89 3.29 16.50
N VAL A 177 -6.09 2.64 17.36
CA VAL A 177 -6.38 2.49 18.79
C VAL A 177 -5.21 3.08 19.60
N VAL A 178 -5.52 3.92 20.57
CA VAL A 178 -4.55 4.43 21.52
C VAL A 178 -4.65 3.60 22.81
N ASN A 179 -3.71 2.67 22.99
CA ASN A 179 -3.63 1.83 24.17
C ASN A 179 -2.72 2.45 25.25
N GLU A 180 -2.81 1.94 26.47
CA GLU A 180 -1.86 2.27 27.52
C GLU A 180 -0.50 1.66 27.21
N ALA A 181 0.57 2.46 27.24
CA ALA A 181 1.92 1.94 27.04
C ALA A 181 2.28 1.02 28.21
N PRO A 182 2.82 -0.21 27.96
CA PRO A 182 3.24 -1.09 29.04
C PRO A 182 4.32 -0.41 29.88
N THR A 183 4.08 -0.27 31.17
CA THR A 183 5.08 0.24 32.11
C THR A 183 6.25 -0.76 32.24
N ALA A 184 7.47 -0.25 32.48
CA ALA A 184 8.67 -1.09 32.59
C ALA A 184 8.53 -2.23 33.64
N GLU A 185 7.69 -2.04 34.64
CA GLU A 185 7.37 -3.05 35.64
C GLU A 185 6.54 -4.24 35.11
N ALA A 186 5.72 -4.01 34.07
CA ALA A 186 4.96 -5.08 33.43
C ALA A 186 5.84 -5.95 32.51
N MET A 187 6.89 -5.40 31.93
CA MET A 187 7.85 -6.15 31.11
C MET A 187 8.80 -7.03 31.94
N GLU A 188 9.15 -6.63 33.17
CA GLU A 188 9.97 -7.45 34.06
C GLU A 188 9.19 -8.64 34.66
N GLY A 189 7.84 -8.54 34.73
CA GLY A 189 6.98 -9.62 35.24
C GLY A 189 6.80 -10.78 34.25
N GLU A 190 6.83 -10.53 32.95
CA GLU A 190 6.59 -11.55 31.91
C GLU A 190 7.85 -12.38 31.57
N THR A 191 9.05 -11.82 31.75
CA THR A 191 10.31 -12.54 31.54
C THR A 191 10.66 -13.51 32.65
N ALA A 192 9.99 -13.46 33.81
CA ALA A 192 10.21 -14.37 34.91
C ALA A 192 9.32 -15.64 34.89
N ALA A 193 8.33 -15.71 34.02
CA ALA A 193 7.37 -16.82 33.95
C ALA A 193 7.61 -17.83 32.82
N GLU A 194 8.56 -17.58 31.92
CA GLU A 194 8.85 -18.47 30.79
C GLU A 194 10.28 -19.02 30.84
N GLN A 195 10.56 -19.84 31.87
CA GLN A 195 11.60 -20.86 31.79
C GLN A 195 10.92 -22.23 31.67
N PRO A 196 10.97 -22.87 30.52
CA PRO A 196 10.52 -24.26 30.36
C PRO A 196 11.49 -25.18 31.11
N ALA A 197 10.92 -26.02 31.97
CA ALA A 197 11.57 -27.19 32.45
C ALA A 197 11.79 -28.21 31.32
N GLU A 198 12.92 -28.09 30.63
CA GLU A 198 13.38 -29.06 29.63
C GLU A 198 14.81 -29.45 29.91
N GLU A 199 15.02 -30.21 31.02
CA GLU A 199 16.22 -31.01 31.22
C GLU A 199 15.94 -32.13 32.22
N ALA A 200 15.29 -33.22 31.76
CA ALA A 200 15.39 -34.54 32.38
C ALA A 200 14.75 -35.59 31.48
N GLY A 201 15.49 -36.14 30.54
CA GLY A 201 14.94 -37.26 29.77
C GLY A 201 15.82 -37.81 28.65
N GLU A 202 17.14 -37.81 28.84
CA GLU A 202 18.03 -38.56 27.92
C GLU A 202 19.11 -39.29 28.69
N ALA A 203 18.75 -40.41 29.27
CA ALA A 203 19.71 -41.47 29.61
C ALA A 203 18.93 -42.76 29.93
N LYS A 204 18.66 -43.54 28.91
CA LYS A 204 18.53 -45.02 28.96
C LYS A 204 17.87 -45.52 27.66
N GLU A 205 18.69 -45.92 26.72
CA GLU A 205 18.47 -47.13 25.91
C GLU A 205 19.59 -47.29 24.89
N GLU A 206 20.75 -47.66 25.43
CA GLU A 206 21.74 -48.46 24.72
C GLU A 206 22.02 -49.69 25.62
N ALA A 207 21.29 -50.76 25.36
CA ALA A 207 21.75 -52.14 25.61
C ALA A 207 20.60 -53.08 25.21
N SER A 208 20.75 -53.67 24.06
CA SER A 208 20.40 -55.04 23.68
C SER A 208 19.86 -55.11 22.24
N GLU A 209 20.59 -55.62 21.45
CA GLU A 209 20.69 -56.65 20.44
C GLU A 209 21.08 -56.09 19.09
#